data_6c2b29f3cc6b7e1a5c086c4fa1cf5f20
#
_entry.id   6c2b29f3cc6b7e1a5c086c4fa1cf5f20
#
_cell.length_a   1.000
_cell.length_b   1.000
_cell.length_c   1.000
_cell.angle_alpha   90.00
_cell.angle_beta   90.00
_cell.angle_gamma   90.00
#
_symmetry.space_group_name_H-M   'P 1'
#
loop_
_entity.id
_entity.type
_entity.pdbx_description
1 polymer ?
#
loop_
_entity_poly.entity_id
_entity_poly.type
_entity_poly.pdbx_seq_one_letter_code
_entity_poly.pdbx_strand_id
1 'polypeptide(L)'
;MSLEDAEKQAKTLRVHYRVLPIEPAFNGFMDILSEAFAGQQKDTTEENLQARCRGVLLMALSNKNGSVVLTTGNKSEMAVGYATLYGDMAGGFSVLKDVFKTMVYRLANWRNQQAGVEIIPERVITRPPSAELAPDQVDSDSLPDYDELDAILERYVEQDMSAEAVIRDGFDRENVYRVVKLTDRNEYKRRQAAPGLRVTGKAFGSGRRLPIVMQRTEVPAPVDA
;
A
#
# COMPACT_ATOMS: atom_id res chain seq x y z
N MET A 1 9.26 6.68 17.30
CA MET A 1 8.55 7.75 16.59
C MET A 1 7.16 7.30 16.16
N SER A 2 6.99 6.30 15.29
CA SER A 2 5.65 5.82 14.85
C SER A 2 4.78 5.27 15.98
N LEU A 3 5.35 4.59 16.96
CA LEU A 3 4.62 4.10 18.14
C LEU A 3 4.05 5.25 19.00
N GLU A 4 4.80 6.34 19.16
CA GLU A 4 4.35 7.52 19.91
C GLU A 4 3.18 8.22 19.19
N ASP A 5 3.28 8.34 17.86
CA ASP A 5 2.21 8.95 17.04
C ASP A 5 0.95 8.11 17.09
N ALA A 6 1.08 6.79 16.96
CA ALA A 6 -0.03 5.86 17.05
C ALA A 6 -0.68 5.90 18.45
N GLU A 7 0.11 5.95 19.52
CA GLU A 7 -0.39 6.08 20.88
C GLU A 7 -1.12 7.41 21.11
N LYS A 8 -0.54 8.53 20.65
CA LYS A 8 -1.18 9.86 20.72
C LYS A 8 -2.52 9.86 20.00
N GLN A 9 -2.55 9.33 18.79
CA GLN A 9 -3.78 9.25 17.98
C GLN A 9 -4.83 8.35 18.62
N ALA A 10 -4.45 7.18 19.13
CA ALA A 10 -5.36 6.27 19.81
C ALA A 10 -5.98 6.89 21.06
N LYS A 11 -5.19 7.62 21.87
CA LYS A 11 -5.68 8.38 23.03
C LYS A 11 -6.68 9.45 22.61
N THR A 12 -6.38 10.22 21.57
CA THR A 12 -7.27 11.25 21.04
C THR A 12 -8.60 10.66 20.54
N LEU A 13 -8.54 9.54 19.86
CA LEU A 13 -9.71 8.82 19.37
C LEU A 13 -10.44 8.00 20.44
N ARG A 14 -9.87 7.87 21.64
CA ARG A 14 -10.38 7.04 22.75
C ARG A 14 -10.62 5.57 22.35
N VAL A 15 -9.69 5.03 21.57
CA VAL A 15 -9.70 3.62 21.16
C VAL A 15 -8.68 2.81 21.96
N HIS A 16 -8.89 1.50 22.05
CA HIS A 16 -7.91 0.61 22.68
C HIS A 16 -6.63 0.55 21.85
N TYR A 17 -5.50 0.69 22.49
CA TYR A 17 -4.18 0.63 21.89
C TYR A 17 -3.37 -0.51 22.51
N ARG A 18 -2.66 -1.27 21.66
CA ARG A 18 -1.74 -2.33 22.08
C ARG A 18 -0.52 -2.32 21.19
N VAL A 19 0.62 -2.59 21.79
CA VAL A 19 1.88 -2.88 21.09
C VAL A 19 2.19 -4.36 21.30
N LEU A 20 2.33 -5.09 20.20
CA LEU A 20 2.71 -6.50 20.20
C LEU A 20 4.01 -6.63 19.41
N PRO A 21 5.12 -7.08 20.04
CA PRO A 21 6.38 -7.26 19.34
C PRO A 21 6.26 -8.42 18.34
N ILE A 22 6.76 -8.23 17.13
CA ILE A 22 6.79 -9.27 16.10
C ILE A 22 8.12 -10.05 16.09
N GLU A 23 9.15 -9.50 16.72
CA GLU A 23 10.52 -10.03 16.71
C GLU A 23 10.61 -11.51 17.09
N PRO A 24 9.93 -12.01 18.16
CA PRO A 24 9.98 -13.42 18.50
C PRO A 24 9.44 -14.33 17.38
N ALA A 25 8.34 -13.94 16.73
CA ALA A 25 7.77 -14.69 15.63
C ALA A 25 8.67 -14.62 14.38
N PHE A 26 9.14 -13.44 14.05
CA PHE A 26 10.05 -13.22 12.91
C PHE A 26 11.33 -14.02 13.07
N ASN A 27 11.99 -13.94 14.23
CA ASN A 27 13.23 -14.68 14.52
C ASN A 27 13.00 -16.19 14.47
N GLY A 28 11.87 -16.68 15.00
CA GLY A 28 11.51 -18.09 14.91
C GLY A 28 11.39 -18.58 13.46
N PHE A 29 10.79 -17.78 12.56
CA PHE A 29 10.79 -18.11 11.14
C PHE A 29 12.17 -18.06 10.51
N MET A 30 12.99 -17.08 10.85
CA MET A 30 14.37 -16.97 10.33
C MET A 30 15.23 -18.15 10.78
N ASP A 31 15.07 -18.62 12.02
CA ASP A 31 15.78 -19.81 12.53
C ASP A 31 15.37 -21.07 11.75
N ILE A 32 14.06 -21.26 11.51
CA ILE A 32 13.55 -22.40 10.74
C ILE A 32 14.06 -22.37 9.28
N LEU A 33 14.16 -21.18 8.69
CA LEU A 33 14.56 -20.99 7.30
C LEU A 33 16.07 -20.87 7.10
N SER A 34 16.87 -20.89 8.17
CA SER A 34 18.32 -20.62 8.15
C SER A 34 19.09 -21.52 7.17
N GLU A 35 18.76 -22.81 7.12
CA GLU A 35 19.39 -23.74 6.19
C GLU A 35 18.97 -23.46 4.74
N ALA A 36 17.68 -23.19 4.52
CA ALA A 36 17.14 -22.89 3.18
C ALA A 36 17.67 -21.57 2.59
N PHE A 37 17.99 -20.60 3.44
CA PHE A 37 18.52 -19.29 3.06
C PHE A 37 20.05 -19.21 3.10
N ALA A 38 20.73 -20.31 3.40
CA ALA A 38 22.18 -20.33 3.51
C ALA A 38 22.86 -19.82 2.23
N GLY A 39 23.75 -18.83 2.38
CA GLY A 39 24.46 -18.22 1.25
C GLY A 39 23.65 -17.21 0.42
N GLN A 40 22.39 -16.97 0.75
CA GLN A 40 21.57 -15.94 0.10
C GLN A 40 21.69 -14.60 0.84
N GLN A 41 21.64 -13.50 0.10
CA GLN A 41 21.58 -12.17 0.69
C GLN A 41 20.15 -11.81 1.07
N LYS A 42 20.00 -10.96 2.08
CA LYS A 42 18.70 -10.41 2.46
C LYS A 42 18.11 -9.57 1.31
N ASP A 43 16.81 -9.72 1.10
CA ASP A 43 16.06 -8.97 0.12
C ASP A 43 14.62 -8.67 0.62
N THR A 44 13.69 -8.42 -0.27
CA THR A 44 12.27 -8.21 0.07
C THR A 44 11.59 -9.40 0.73
N THR A 45 12.23 -10.58 0.79
CA THR A 45 11.69 -11.78 1.44
C THR A 45 11.53 -11.54 2.94
N GLU A 46 12.55 -11.00 3.60
CA GLU A 46 12.52 -10.71 5.04
C GLU A 46 11.53 -9.60 5.37
N GLU A 47 11.43 -8.58 4.53
CA GLU A 47 10.42 -7.53 4.66
C GLU A 47 9.00 -8.10 4.57
N ASN A 48 8.76 -8.93 3.56
CA ASN A 48 7.48 -9.62 3.39
C ASN A 48 7.16 -10.55 4.57
N LEU A 49 8.17 -11.20 5.14
CA LEU A 49 7.99 -12.05 6.32
C LEU A 49 7.56 -11.22 7.53
N GLN A 50 8.16 -10.05 7.76
CA GLN A 50 7.72 -9.13 8.82
C GLN A 50 6.26 -8.72 8.64
N ALA A 51 5.86 -8.32 7.43
CA ALA A 51 4.48 -7.95 7.14
C ALA A 51 3.50 -9.10 7.40
N ARG A 52 3.89 -10.34 7.05
CA ARG A 52 3.07 -11.54 7.32
C ARG A 52 2.97 -11.88 8.79
N CYS A 53 4.04 -11.72 9.57
CA CYS A 53 3.97 -11.86 11.04
C CYS A 53 2.92 -10.92 11.65
N ARG A 54 2.87 -9.65 11.20
CA ARG A 54 1.82 -8.70 11.63
C ARG A 54 0.44 -9.16 11.21
N GLY A 55 0.28 -9.62 9.98
CA GLY A 55 -0.99 -10.15 9.47
C GLY A 55 -1.52 -11.32 10.28
N VAL A 56 -0.66 -12.29 10.62
CA VAL A 56 -1.02 -13.45 11.47
C VAL A 56 -1.51 -13.01 12.85
N LEU A 57 -0.79 -12.09 13.52
CA LEU A 57 -1.18 -11.58 14.84
C LEU A 57 -2.53 -10.85 14.79
N LEU A 58 -2.76 -10.00 13.79
CA LEU A 58 -4.01 -9.29 13.61
C LEU A 58 -5.19 -10.26 13.38
N MET A 59 -4.99 -11.26 12.52
CA MET A 59 -6.03 -12.27 12.26
C MET A 59 -6.32 -13.15 13.47
N ALA A 60 -5.31 -13.50 14.27
CA ALA A 60 -5.50 -14.23 15.52
C ALA A 60 -6.34 -13.43 16.54
N LEU A 61 -6.03 -12.12 16.68
CA LEU A 61 -6.83 -11.22 17.53
C LEU A 61 -8.25 -11.06 17.02
N SER A 62 -8.43 -10.91 15.71
CA SER A 62 -9.74 -10.85 15.05
C SER A 62 -10.59 -12.07 15.39
N ASN A 63 -10.05 -13.26 15.17
CA ASN A 63 -10.74 -14.51 15.45
C ASN A 63 -11.11 -14.64 16.94
N LYS A 64 -10.17 -14.30 17.83
CA LYS A 64 -10.40 -14.45 19.28
C LYS A 64 -11.44 -13.48 19.82
N ASN A 65 -11.52 -12.27 19.25
CA ASN A 65 -12.41 -11.21 19.70
C ASN A 65 -13.74 -11.14 18.91
N GLY A 66 -13.90 -11.94 17.87
CA GLY A 66 -15.05 -11.82 16.95
C GLY A 66 -15.10 -10.48 16.22
N SER A 67 -13.95 -9.89 15.91
CA SER A 67 -13.83 -8.57 15.27
C SER A 67 -13.34 -8.67 13.83
N VAL A 68 -13.49 -7.62 13.05
CA VAL A 68 -12.99 -7.52 11.66
C VAL A 68 -11.70 -6.72 11.65
N VAL A 69 -10.69 -7.21 10.94
CA VAL A 69 -9.47 -6.44 10.65
C VAL A 69 -9.75 -5.50 9.49
N LEU A 70 -9.51 -4.21 9.70
CA LEU A 70 -9.50 -3.21 8.64
C LEU A 70 -8.10 -3.10 8.05
N THR A 71 -7.97 -3.24 6.74
CA THR A 71 -6.69 -2.95 6.06
C THR A 71 -6.58 -1.46 5.77
N THR A 72 -5.37 -0.94 5.75
CA THR A 72 -5.09 0.50 5.62
C THR A 72 -4.57 0.90 4.24
N GLY A 73 -4.39 -0.05 3.32
CA GLY A 73 -3.93 0.23 1.95
C GLY A 73 -4.88 1.15 1.19
N ASN A 74 -4.33 2.08 0.44
CA ASN A 74 -5.04 3.04 -0.39
C ASN A 74 -5.00 2.66 -1.88
N LYS A 75 -5.69 3.43 -2.75
CA LYS A 75 -5.79 3.16 -4.19
C LYS A 75 -4.43 3.20 -4.90
N SER A 76 -3.58 4.15 -4.54
CA SER A 76 -2.26 4.33 -5.13
C SER A 76 -1.35 3.13 -4.86
N GLU A 77 -1.25 2.71 -3.61
CA GLU A 77 -0.49 1.52 -3.18
C GLU A 77 -1.04 0.25 -3.84
N MET A 78 -2.36 0.10 -3.86
CA MET A 78 -3.03 -1.05 -4.50
C MET A 78 -2.82 -1.08 -6.02
N ALA A 79 -2.74 0.08 -6.68
CA ALA A 79 -2.49 0.17 -8.11
C ALA A 79 -1.12 -0.41 -8.45
N VAL A 80 -0.07 0.12 -7.86
CA VAL A 80 1.32 -0.26 -8.16
C VAL A 80 1.77 -1.55 -7.44
N GLY A 81 0.91 -2.11 -6.57
CA GLY A 81 1.21 -3.33 -5.82
C GLY A 81 2.20 -3.12 -4.68
N TYR A 82 2.28 -1.90 -4.15
CA TYR A 82 3.08 -1.58 -2.97
C TYR A 82 2.39 -2.11 -1.71
N ALA A 83 2.32 -3.41 -1.62
CA ALA A 83 1.64 -4.16 -0.57
C ALA A 83 2.13 -5.61 -0.55
N THR A 84 2.10 -6.24 0.60
CA THR A 84 2.51 -7.63 0.78
C THR A 84 1.29 -8.56 0.86
N LEU A 85 1.22 -9.55 -0.05
CA LEU A 85 0.23 -10.61 0.02
C LEU A 85 0.30 -11.34 1.37
N TYR A 86 -0.88 -11.50 2.00
CA TYR A 86 -1.03 -12.15 3.31
C TYR A 86 -0.31 -11.41 4.45
N GLY A 87 0.18 -10.20 4.21
CA GLY A 87 0.75 -9.29 5.19
C GLY A 87 -0.21 -8.15 5.51
N ASP A 88 0.15 -6.94 5.10
CA ASP A 88 -0.65 -5.72 5.26
C ASP A 88 -1.98 -5.73 4.48
N MET A 89 -2.10 -6.62 3.49
CA MET A 89 -3.36 -6.87 2.76
C MET A 89 -4.32 -7.81 3.51
N ALA A 90 -3.87 -8.45 4.60
CA ALA A 90 -4.72 -9.38 5.37
C ALA A 90 -5.79 -8.62 6.16
N GLY A 91 -7.04 -8.95 5.92
CA GLY A 91 -8.17 -8.35 6.62
C GLY A 91 -9.50 -8.64 5.96
N GLY A 92 -10.58 -8.22 6.61
CA GLY A 92 -11.96 -8.44 6.14
C GLY A 92 -12.55 -7.25 5.37
N PHE A 93 -11.97 -6.04 5.53
CA PHE A 93 -12.48 -4.84 4.87
C PHE A 93 -11.38 -3.79 4.65
N SER A 94 -11.32 -3.21 3.46
CA SER A 94 -10.35 -2.20 3.06
C SER A 94 -11.04 -0.85 2.83
N VAL A 95 -11.02 0.02 3.85
CA VAL A 95 -11.78 1.27 3.88
C VAL A 95 -11.32 2.25 2.80
N LEU A 96 -10.01 2.38 2.62
CA LEU A 96 -9.38 3.37 1.74
C LEU A 96 -8.98 2.81 0.37
N LYS A 97 -9.40 1.59 0.04
CA LYS A 97 -8.99 0.86 -1.17
C LYS A 97 -9.17 1.63 -2.47
N ASP A 98 -10.17 2.51 -2.52
CA ASP A 98 -10.51 3.31 -3.71
C ASP A 98 -10.29 4.82 -3.48
N VAL A 99 -9.40 5.18 -2.55
CA VAL A 99 -9.01 6.56 -2.25
C VAL A 99 -7.52 6.73 -2.56
N PHE A 100 -7.17 7.67 -3.43
CA PHE A 100 -5.76 7.98 -3.74
C PHE A 100 -5.01 8.53 -2.53
N LYS A 101 -3.70 8.32 -2.46
CA LYS A 101 -2.84 8.74 -1.34
C LYS A 101 -2.92 10.25 -1.09
N THR A 102 -2.88 11.05 -2.14
CA THR A 102 -3.04 12.51 -2.05
C THR A 102 -4.38 12.91 -1.44
N MET A 103 -5.45 12.19 -1.79
CA MET A 103 -6.77 12.40 -1.20
C MET A 103 -6.81 11.96 0.27
N VAL A 104 -6.09 10.92 0.69
CA VAL A 104 -5.97 10.53 2.10
C VAL A 104 -5.37 11.67 2.93
N TYR A 105 -4.32 12.33 2.44
CA TYR A 105 -3.75 13.50 3.10
C TYR A 105 -4.74 14.67 3.18
N ARG A 106 -5.47 14.93 2.10
CA ARG A 106 -6.52 15.98 2.08
C ARG A 106 -7.62 15.69 3.11
N LEU A 107 -8.05 14.42 3.21
CA LEU A 107 -9.04 14.00 4.21
C LEU A 107 -8.52 14.11 5.64
N ALA A 108 -7.25 13.80 5.89
CA ALA A 108 -6.63 13.94 7.20
C ALA A 108 -6.61 15.42 7.64
N ASN A 109 -6.16 16.30 6.75
CA ASN A 109 -6.18 17.75 7.00
C ASN A 109 -7.59 18.29 7.22
N TRP A 110 -8.54 17.90 6.37
CA TRP A 110 -9.95 18.28 6.51
C TRP A 110 -10.52 17.82 7.87
N ARG A 111 -10.18 16.58 8.29
CA ARG A 111 -10.64 16.05 9.58
C ARG A 111 -10.15 16.86 10.76
N ASN A 112 -8.89 17.29 10.75
CA ASN A 112 -8.33 18.17 11.78
C ASN A 112 -9.00 19.55 11.77
N GLN A 113 -9.20 20.14 10.61
CA GLN A 113 -9.89 21.43 10.46
C GLN A 113 -11.34 21.37 10.96
N GLN A 114 -12.09 20.34 10.61
CA GLN A 114 -13.48 20.16 11.05
C GLN A 114 -13.59 19.94 12.57
N ALA A 115 -12.60 19.30 13.17
CA ALA A 115 -12.58 19.08 14.62
C ALA A 115 -12.15 20.31 15.41
N GLY A 116 -11.47 21.27 14.80
CA GLY A 116 -10.83 22.40 15.47
C GLY A 116 -9.69 22.01 16.41
N VAL A 117 -9.27 20.73 16.36
CA VAL A 117 -8.16 20.15 17.15
C VAL A 117 -7.41 19.12 16.31
N GLU A 118 -6.14 18.90 16.68
CA GLU A 118 -5.29 17.90 16.05
C GLU A 118 -5.74 16.48 16.44
N ILE A 119 -6.59 15.83 15.62
CA ILE A 119 -6.99 14.43 15.80
C ILE A 119 -5.93 13.51 15.20
N ILE A 120 -5.47 13.84 14.00
CA ILE A 120 -4.38 13.14 13.31
C ILE A 120 -3.14 13.99 13.51
N PRO A 121 -2.07 13.47 14.15
CA PRO A 121 -0.85 14.24 14.38
C PRO A 121 -0.28 14.80 13.08
N GLU A 122 0.06 16.09 13.05
CA GLU A 122 0.60 16.75 11.86
C GLU A 122 1.84 16.01 11.31
N ARG A 123 2.67 15.51 12.22
CA ARG A 123 3.85 14.70 11.87
C ARG A 123 3.50 13.45 11.03
N VAL A 124 2.34 12.84 11.24
CA VAL A 124 1.87 11.69 10.43
C VAL A 124 1.50 12.12 9.01
N ILE A 125 1.01 13.37 8.86
CA ILE A 125 0.61 13.93 7.57
C ILE A 125 1.82 14.42 6.78
N THR A 126 2.80 15.02 7.45
CA THR A 126 3.95 15.70 6.83
C THR A 126 5.18 14.81 6.64
N ARG A 127 5.26 13.69 7.37
CA ARG A 127 6.36 12.75 7.25
C ARG A 127 6.34 12.04 5.89
N PRO A 128 7.51 11.85 5.24
CA PRO A 128 7.59 11.00 4.06
C PRO A 128 6.99 9.62 4.31
N PRO A 129 6.12 9.13 3.41
CA PRO A 129 5.51 7.82 3.57
C PRO A 129 6.56 6.71 3.48
N SER A 130 6.39 5.68 4.30
CA SER A 130 7.30 4.54 4.37
C SER A 130 6.55 3.28 4.81
N ALA A 131 6.92 2.14 4.25
CA ALA A 131 6.47 0.83 4.72
C ALA A 131 7.08 0.43 6.07
N GLU A 132 8.15 1.10 6.53
CA GLU A 132 8.85 0.85 7.80
C GLU A 132 9.29 -0.63 7.95
N LEU A 133 9.71 -1.26 6.87
CA LEU A 133 10.18 -2.65 6.85
C LEU A 133 11.71 -2.74 6.85
N ALA A 134 12.39 -1.66 6.46
CA ALA A 134 13.84 -1.52 6.50
C ALA A 134 14.23 -0.16 7.11
N PRO A 135 15.47 -0.02 7.64
CA PRO A 135 15.99 1.27 8.11
C PRO A 135 15.97 2.32 6.99
N ASP A 136 15.56 3.53 7.33
CA ASP A 136 15.54 4.72 6.45
C ASP A 136 14.76 4.56 5.14
N GLN A 137 13.94 3.52 5.02
CA GLN A 137 13.11 3.24 3.85
C GLN A 137 12.05 4.34 3.66
N VAL A 138 11.91 4.83 2.43
CA VAL A 138 10.83 5.72 2.00
C VAL A 138 10.20 5.20 0.69
N ASP A 139 8.92 5.48 0.48
CA ASP A 139 8.19 4.99 -0.70
C ASP A 139 8.79 5.55 -2.01
N SER A 140 9.35 6.77 -1.97
CA SER A 140 10.01 7.41 -3.10
C SER A 140 11.29 6.71 -3.58
N ASP A 141 11.85 5.77 -2.81
CA ASP A 141 12.98 4.94 -3.27
C ASP A 141 12.56 4.04 -4.46
N SER A 142 11.28 3.72 -4.53
CA SER A 142 10.74 2.79 -5.51
C SER A 142 9.60 3.32 -6.38
N LEU A 143 9.01 4.45 -6.03
CA LEU A 143 7.85 5.04 -6.71
C LEU A 143 8.11 6.51 -7.05
N PRO A 144 7.45 7.09 -8.07
CA PRO A 144 7.35 8.54 -8.22
C PRO A 144 6.68 9.17 -6.99
N ASP A 145 6.85 10.48 -6.80
CA ASP A 145 6.11 11.22 -5.78
C ASP A 145 4.61 11.00 -5.95
N TYR A 146 3.88 10.92 -4.84
CA TYR A 146 2.46 10.58 -4.89
C TYR A 146 1.60 11.58 -5.66
N ASP A 147 1.99 12.84 -5.75
CA ASP A 147 1.26 13.83 -6.57
C ASP A 147 1.35 13.46 -8.06
N GLU A 148 2.51 13.05 -8.54
CA GLU A 148 2.69 12.58 -9.92
C GLU A 148 2.08 11.19 -10.12
N LEU A 149 2.33 10.26 -9.20
CA LEU A 149 1.78 8.90 -9.24
C LEU A 149 0.26 8.90 -9.36
N ASP A 150 -0.43 9.64 -8.49
CA ASP A 150 -1.88 9.69 -8.46
C ASP A 150 -2.45 10.35 -9.73
N ALA A 151 -1.77 11.39 -10.23
CA ALA A 151 -2.18 12.06 -11.47
C ALA A 151 -2.03 11.15 -12.70
N ILE A 152 -1.00 10.30 -12.76
CA ILE A 152 -0.84 9.27 -13.80
C ILE A 152 -1.93 8.20 -13.66
N LEU A 153 -2.16 7.71 -12.43
CA LEU A 153 -3.15 6.68 -12.16
C LEU A 153 -4.58 7.14 -12.46
N GLU A 154 -4.93 8.38 -12.15
CA GLU A 154 -6.23 8.96 -12.50
C GLU A 154 -6.47 8.87 -14.00
N ARG A 155 -5.49 9.27 -14.83
CA ARG A 155 -5.58 9.20 -16.28
C ARG A 155 -5.64 7.77 -16.80
N TYR A 156 -4.71 6.95 -16.36
CA TYR A 156 -4.59 5.58 -16.87
C TYR A 156 -5.73 4.68 -16.38
N VAL A 157 -6.10 4.76 -15.09
CA VAL A 157 -7.09 3.85 -14.48
C VAL A 157 -8.51 4.38 -14.58
N GLU A 158 -8.75 5.66 -14.24
CA GLU A 158 -10.11 6.20 -14.18
C GLU A 158 -10.60 6.73 -15.53
N GLN A 159 -9.70 7.35 -16.31
CA GLN A 159 -10.03 7.94 -17.61
C GLN A 159 -9.73 7.00 -18.79
N ASP A 160 -9.18 5.80 -18.57
CA ASP A 160 -8.79 4.82 -19.61
C ASP A 160 -7.84 5.39 -20.68
N MET A 161 -6.99 6.33 -20.31
CA MET A 161 -6.02 6.88 -21.26
C MET A 161 -4.90 5.86 -21.51
N SER A 162 -4.40 5.79 -22.76
CA SER A 162 -3.20 5.01 -23.06
C SER A 162 -1.96 5.66 -22.46
N ALA A 163 -0.88 4.89 -22.26
CA ALA A 163 0.39 5.41 -21.75
C ALA A 163 0.89 6.60 -22.59
N GLU A 164 0.80 6.49 -23.92
CA GLU A 164 1.21 7.57 -24.84
C GLU A 164 0.33 8.82 -24.71
N ALA A 165 -0.95 8.65 -24.38
CA ALA A 165 -1.83 9.79 -24.16
C ALA A 165 -1.45 10.53 -22.86
N VAL A 166 -1.13 9.79 -21.80
CA VAL A 166 -0.64 10.35 -20.53
C VAL A 166 0.69 11.10 -20.73
N ILE A 167 1.61 10.52 -21.52
CA ILE A 167 2.88 11.19 -21.85
C ILE A 167 2.63 12.50 -22.63
N ARG A 168 1.69 12.51 -23.59
CA ARG A 168 1.32 13.74 -24.30
C ARG A 168 0.72 14.82 -23.40
N ASP A 169 0.11 14.43 -22.29
CA ASP A 169 -0.39 15.36 -21.25
C ASP A 169 0.74 16.00 -20.42
N GLY A 170 2.00 15.67 -20.70
CA GLY A 170 3.18 16.31 -20.10
C GLY A 170 3.82 15.53 -18.96
N PHE A 171 3.42 14.30 -18.71
CA PHE A 171 4.06 13.44 -17.69
C PHE A 171 5.36 12.82 -18.23
N ASP A 172 6.29 12.58 -17.32
CA ASP A 172 7.55 11.93 -17.66
C ASP A 172 7.34 10.53 -18.24
N ARG A 173 7.95 10.25 -19.37
CA ARG A 173 7.79 8.98 -20.10
C ARG A 173 8.19 7.77 -19.27
N GLU A 174 9.30 7.85 -18.55
CA GLU A 174 9.82 6.73 -17.77
C GLU A 174 8.89 6.43 -16.59
N ASN A 175 8.44 7.47 -15.88
CA ASN A 175 7.49 7.35 -14.78
C ASN A 175 6.15 6.77 -15.26
N VAL A 176 5.62 7.25 -16.38
CA VAL A 176 4.36 6.73 -16.94
C VAL A 176 4.49 5.23 -17.25
N TYR A 177 5.50 4.81 -17.98
CA TYR A 177 5.68 3.41 -18.32
C TYR A 177 5.91 2.54 -17.08
N ARG A 178 6.66 3.04 -16.09
CA ARG A 178 6.87 2.37 -14.82
C ARG A 178 5.56 2.14 -14.08
N VAL A 179 4.74 3.18 -13.93
CA VAL A 179 3.44 3.12 -13.24
C VAL A 179 2.47 2.19 -13.95
N VAL A 180 2.34 2.30 -15.28
CA VAL A 180 1.51 1.42 -16.10
C VAL A 180 1.92 -0.04 -15.93
N LYS A 181 3.21 -0.34 -16.09
CA LYS A 181 3.76 -1.68 -15.92
C LYS A 181 3.49 -2.26 -14.53
N LEU A 182 3.70 -1.47 -13.47
CA LEU A 182 3.42 -1.89 -12.11
C LEU A 182 1.92 -2.15 -11.92
N THR A 183 1.06 -1.26 -12.43
CA THR A 183 -0.39 -1.39 -12.34
C THR A 183 -0.88 -2.67 -13.00
N ASP A 184 -0.46 -2.94 -14.21
CA ASP A 184 -0.91 -4.13 -14.95
C ASP A 184 -0.38 -5.42 -14.31
N ARG A 185 0.90 -5.45 -13.94
CA ARG A 185 1.54 -6.62 -13.36
C ARG A 185 0.96 -7.03 -12.00
N ASN A 186 0.46 -6.08 -11.21
CA ASN A 186 -0.01 -6.32 -9.85
C ASN A 186 -1.52 -6.64 -9.74
N GLU A 187 -2.20 -6.94 -10.83
CA GLU A 187 -3.60 -7.39 -10.79
C GLU A 187 -3.81 -8.60 -9.86
N TYR A 188 -2.87 -9.54 -9.83
CA TYR A 188 -2.95 -10.73 -8.98
C TYR A 188 -3.02 -10.39 -7.49
N LYS A 189 -2.33 -9.33 -7.04
CA LYS A 189 -2.42 -8.84 -5.65
C LYS A 189 -3.82 -8.27 -5.39
N ARG A 190 -4.30 -7.41 -6.27
CA ARG A 190 -5.63 -6.79 -6.15
C ARG A 190 -6.77 -7.80 -6.07
N ARG A 191 -6.62 -8.96 -6.75
CA ARG A 191 -7.61 -10.06 -6.71
C ARG A 191 -7.74 -10.71 -5.33
N GLN A 192 -6.71 -10.60 -4.51
CA GLN A 192 -6.65 -11.19 -3.17
C GLN A 192 -6.83 -10.14 -2.07
N ALA A 193 -7.04 -8.88 -2.43
CA ALA A 193 -7.28 -7.82 -1.46
C ALA A 193 -8.71 -7.89 -0.90
N ALA A 194 -8.85 -7.50 0.38
CA ALA A 194 -10.14 -7.40 1.04
C ALA A 194 -11.13 -6.53 0.24
N PRO A 195 -12.45 -6.79 0.33
CA PRO A 195 -13.44 -5.90 -0.27
C PRO A 195 -13.36 -4.50 0.33
N GLY A 196 -13.77 -3.49 -0.43
CA GLY A 196 -13.76 -2.10 -0.02
C GLY A 196 -14.91 -1.31 -0.65
N LEU A 197 -15.08 -0.07 -0.22
CA LEU A 197 -16.04 0.84 -0.83
C LEU A 197 -15.55 1.29 -2.20
N ARG A 198 -16.49 1.48 -3.13
CA ARG A 198 -16.27 2.21 -4.36
C ARG A 198 -16.67 3.66 -4.14
N VAL A 199 -15.72 4.58 -4.25
CA VAL A 199 -15.92 6.02 -4.08
C VAL A 199 -15.57 6.83 -5.33
N THR A 200 -14.87 6.20 -6.28
CA THR A 200 -14.51 6.80 -7.57
C THR A 200 -15.31 6.21 -8.73
N GLY A 201 -15.20 6.82 -9.89
CA GLY A 201 -15.85 6.35 -11.11
C GLY A 201 -15.40 4.95 -11.52
N LYS A 202 -14.15 4.59 -11.22
CA LYS A 202 -13.54 3.31 -11.61
C LYS A 202 -12.65 2.73 -10.51
N ALA A 203 -13.26 1.91 -9.66
CA ALA A 203 -12.56 1.17 -8.62
C ALA A 203 -11.93 -0.13 -9.18
N PHE A 204 -10.81 -0.55 -8.60
CA PHE A 204 -10.23 -1.86 -8.88
C PHE A 204 -11.19 -3.00 -8.48
N GLY A 205 -11.30 -3.98 -9.34
CA GLY A 205 -12.16 -5.15 -9.15
C GLY A 205 -13.56 -5.00 -9.73
N SER A 206 -14.27 -3.86 -9.52
CA SER A 206 -15.60 -3.63 -10.08
C SER A 206 -15.56 -2.78 -11.36
N GLY A 207 -14.71 -1.76 -11.41
CA GLY A 207 -14.60 -0.83 -12.53
C GLY A 207 -13.44 -1.13 -13.48
N ARG A 208 -12.36 -1.69 -12.97
CA ARG A 208 -11.18 -2.13 -13.74
C ARG A 208 -10.74 -3.50 -13.28
N ARG A 209 -10.67 -4.44 -14.22
CA ARG A 209 -10.27 -5.82 -13.98
C ARG A 209 -9.53 -6.37 -15.19
N LEU A 210 -8.28 -6.78 -14.99
CA LEU A 210 -7.43 -7.36 -16.03
C LEU A 210 -7.30 -8.88 -15.83
N PRO A 211 -7.04 -9.66 -16.90
CA PRO A 211 -6.64 -11.06 -16.73
C PRO A 211 -5.33 -11.17 -15.96
N ILE A 212 -5.28 -12.05 -14.95
CA ILE A 212 -4.06 -12.25 -14.13
C ILE A 212 -2.89 -12.73 -15.00
N VAL A 213 -3.19 -13.51 -16.03
CA VAL A 213 -2.19 -14.08 -16.96
C VAL A 213 -1.94 -13.19 -18.18
N MET A 214 -2.32 -11.92 -18.13
CA MET A 214 -2.08 -11.00 -19.23
C MET A 214 -0.56 -10.76 -19.39
N GLN A 215 -0.04 -11.08 -20.58
CA GLN A 215 1.37 -10.83 -20.94
C GLN A 215 1.58 -9.46 -21.58
N ARG A 216 0.50 -8.84 -22.07
CA ARG A 216 0.57 -7.59 -22.82
C ARG A 216 0.51 -6.42 -21.84
N THR A 217 1.60 -5.66 -21.74
CA THR A 217 1.62 -4.33 -21.14
C THR A 217 1.64 -3.29 -22.27
N GLU A 218 1.09 -2.11 -22.06
CA GLU A 218 1.19 -0.98 -22.99
C GLU A 218 2.63 -0.41 -23.08
N VAL A 219 3.56 -1.01 -22.35
CA VAL A 219 4.97 -0.60 -22.34
C VAL A 219 5.67 -1.21 -23.54
N PRO A 220 6.28 -0.42 -24.42
CA PRO A 220 7.08 -0.92 -25.53
C PRO A 220 8.20 -1.84 -25.02
N ALA A 221 8.54 -2.86 -25.80
CA ALA A 221 9.75 -3.63 -25.54
C ALA A 221 10.96 -2.68 -25.51
N PRO A 222 11.98 -2.94 -24.66
CA PRO A 222 13.22 -2.19 -24.72
C PRO A 222 13.72 -2.21 -26.18
N VAL A 223 13.98 -1.05 -26.73
CA VAL A 223 14.70 -0.98 -28.00
C VAL A 223 16.11 -1.41 -27.65
N ASP A 224 16.50 -2.60 -28.13
CA ASP A 224 17.86 -3.11 -27.97
C ASP A 224 18.83 -2.04 -28.44
N ALA A 225 19.71 -1.61 -27.51
CA ALA A 225 20.77 -0.64 -27.75
C ALA A 225 21.97 -1.31 -28.40
#